data_2856580ab2780adb07ed594aef3f6b45
#
_entry.id   2856580ab2780adb07ed594aef3f6b45
#
_cell.length_a   1.000
_cell.length_b   1.000
_cell.length_c   1.000
_cell.angle_alpha   90.00
_cell.angle_beta   90.00
_cell.angle_gamma   90.00
#
_symmetry.space_group_name_H-M   'P 1'
#
loop_
_entity.id
_entity.type
_entity.pdbx_description
1 polymer ?
#
loop_
_entity_poly.entity_id
_entity_poly.type
_entity_poly.pdbx_seq_one_letter_code
_entity_poly.pdbx_strand_id
1 'polypeptide(L)'
;MSLNFLATRFTCSWPWSTMVLLCDGRLVCGCADPYGKRVLGDLRVMPTVSSVWTGEIASQLRRDIGSGGSKFCGDCPLKLPLKKDEPPPHRPVDAGVLPSRLYIECTAACNISCNQACCAPETGITRTRQAGMLDYDLFTRVVDETGPTLGRIDFFNYGEAFLHKRALDMVEYIKAHFPHVYLYTSTNGLAFSEDGARRLARSGIDEVTFSIDGARQDSYVRYRQRGDFSKAIRNLAALADEKRRTGGDVPFINWRYILFTHNDADDEMDLARRSAAEIGVDRLCWEITDHPEDMFSRRFVPGTADYARIENEIWDKSYLGNAIPGATPRARIEVGGSSWLDRIGNAPIKGISGQPIAISTRVTNLSARPFPARASYGRRLVRLGAQLCAADGTLIDRDYERAWLPSSLPAGKTVEIVMTLKAPDSPGRYRLKFDLVSEGIDWFEQAGSPTTTKDFIVG
;
A
#
# COMPACT_ATOMS: atom_id res chain seq x y z
N MET A 1 11.02 -11.23 11.76
CA MET A 1 11.45 -10.77 10.40
C MET A 1 11.61 -11.96 9.48
N SER A 2 11.02 -11.93 8.29
CA SER A 2 11.37 -12.93 7.30
C SER A 2 12.85 -12.73 6.92
N LEU A 3 13.63 -13.82 6.87
CA LEU A 3 15.06 -13.79 6.46
C LEU A 3 15.22 -13.48 4.95
N ASN A 4 14.25 -12.80 4.33
CA ASN A 4 14.22 -12.48 2.91
C ASN A 4 15.46 -11.70 2.44
N PHE A 5 16.06 -10.90 3.32
CA PHE A 5 17.28 -10.16 3.01
C PHE A 5 18.48 -11.08 2.69
N LEU A 6 18.48 -12.34 3.14
CA LEU A 6 19.53 -13.32 2.82
C LEU A 6 19.30 -14.02 1.47
N ALA A 7 18.14 -13.85 0.85
CA ALA A 7 17.85 -14.54 -0.40
C ALA A 7 18.78 -14.08 -1.53
N THR A 8 19.46 -15.03 -2.15
CA THR A 8 20.33 -14.82 -3.34
C THR A 8 19.54 -14.90 -4.63
N ARG A 9 18.46 -15.72 -4.66
CA ARG A 9 17.47 -15.76 -5.73
C ARG A 9 16.14 -15.21 -5.21
N PHE A 10 15.62 -14.21 -5.91
CA PHE A 10 14.40 -13.52 -5.46
C PHE A 10 13.72 -12.78 -6.61
N THR A 11 12.46 -12.42 -6.39
CA THR A 11 11.72 -11.46 -7.21
C THR A 11 11.30 -10.26 -6.37
N CYS A 12 10.85 -9.21 -7.03
CA CYS A 12 10.30 -8.01 -6.42
C CYS A 12 9.47 -7.24 -7.46
N SER A 13 8.31 -6.71 -7.08
CA SER A 13 7.46 -5.91 -7.97
C SER A 13 7.75 -4.40 -7.91
N TRP A 14 8.45 -3.94 -6.88
CA TRP A 14 8.66 -2.51 -6.63
C TRP A 14 9.25 -1.73 -7.80
N PRO A 15 10.27 -2.22 -8.53
CA PRO A 15 10.84 -1.48 -9.66
C PRO A 15 9.88 -1.24 -10.84
N TRP A 16 8.71 -1.89 -10.85
CA TRP A 16 7.68 -1.72 -11.87
C TRP A 16 6.45 -0.94 -11.42
N SER A 17 6.31 -0.72 -10.12
CA SER A 17 5.08 -0.14 -9.58
C SER A 17 5.31 1.03 -8.64
N THR A 18 6.44 1.08 -7.94
CA THR A 18 6.60 1.94 -6.76
C THR A 18 7.92 2.69 -6.77
N MET A 19 7.89 3.94 -6.36
CA MET A 19 9.05 4.80 -6.20
C MET A 19 8.97 5.55 -4.87
N VAL A 20 10.10 5.92 -4.31
CA VAL A 20 10.19 6.68 -3.06
C VAL A 20 10.96 7.98 -3.31
N LEU A 21 10.30 9.11 -3.09
CA LEU A 21 10.92 10.44 -3.10
C LEU A 21 11.41 10.76 -1.68
N LEU A 22 12.72 10.95 -1.53
CA LEU A 22 13.33 11.41 -0.29
C LEU A 22 13.29 12.94 -0.19
N CYS A 23 13.33 13.44 1.04
CA CYS A 23 13.29 14.88 1.31
C CYS A 23 14.45 15.68 0.71
N ASP A 24 15.53 15.00 0.31
CA ASP A 24 16.69 15.61 -0.35
C ASP A 24 16.61 15.55 -1.89
N GLY A 25 15.49 15.12 -2.47
CA GLY A 25 15.25 15.09 -3.91
C GLY A 25 15.72 13.83 -4.62
N ARG A 26 16.34 12.87 -3.92
CA ARG A 26 16.69 11.59 -4.50
C ARG A 26 15.45 10.69 -4.63
N LEU A 27 15.42 9.94 -5.71
CA LEU A 27 14.46 8.85 -5.91
C LEU A 27 15.15 7.53 -5.60
N VAL A 28 14.58 6.74 -4.68
CA VAL A 28 15.12 5.45 -4.26
C VAL A 28 14.14 4.32 -4.52
N CYS A 29 14.67 3.12 -4.63
CA CYS A 29 13.88 1.90 -4.77
C CYS A 29 13.53 1.33 -3.39
N GLY A 30 12.22 1.33 -3.07
CA GLY A 30 11.70 0.67 -1.88
C GLY A 30 11.72 1.53 -0.60
N CYS A 31 10.67 1.41 0.19
CA CYS A 31 10.51 2.15 1.45
C CYS A 31 11.38 1.61 2.60
N ALA A 32 12.04 0.47 2.43
CA ALA A 32 12.92 -0.13 3.43
C ALA A 32 14.40 0.26 3.24
N ASP A 33 14.65 1.51 2.87
CA ASP A 33 15.99 2.08 2.73
C ASP A 33 16.16 3.38 3.52
N PRO A 34 16.30 3.27 4.86
CA PRO A 34 16.44 4.45 5.72
C PRO A 34 17.67 5.30 5.40
N TYR A 35 18.69 4.70 4.81
CA TYR A 35 19.94 5.37 4.49
C TYR A 35 19.95 6.04 3.11
N GLY A 36 18.95 5.75 2.26
CA GLY A 36 18.92 6.24 0.90
C GLY A 36 20.09 5.71 0.05
N LYS A 37 20.44 4.43 0.20
CA LYS A 37 21.56 3.80 -0.52
C LYS A 37 21.14 3.31 -1.90
N ARG A 38 19.86 2.93 -2.09
CA ARG A 38 19.35 2.34 -3.34
C ARG A 38 18.81 3.41 -4.27
N VAL A 39 19.70 4.36 -4.62
CA VAL A 39 19.37 5.53 -5.43
C VAL A 39 19.16 5.12 -6.89
N LEU A 40 18.01 5.48 -7.44
CA LEU A 40 17.68 5.35 -8.87
C LEU A 40 18.05 6.61 -9.64
N GLY A 41 17.94 7.78 -9.00
CA GLY A 41 18.29 9.07 -9.56
C GLY A 41 18.11 10.23 -8.56
N ASP A 42 18.50 11.42 -8.99
CA ASP A 42 18.42 12.64 -8.18
C ASP A 42 17.75 13.76 -9.01
N LEU A 43 16.58 14.19 -8.57
CA LEU A 43 15.77 15.19 -9.27
C LEU A 43 16.29 16.64 -9.11
N ARG A 44 17.38 16.85 -8.36
CA ARG A 44 18.09 18.12 -8.34
C ARG A 44 18.96 18.31 -9.59
N VAL A 45 19.33 17.18 -10.22
CA VAL A 45 20.18 17.17 -11.43
C VAL A 45 19.49 16.53 -12.64
N MET A 46 18.56 15.62 -12.41
CA MET A 46 17.76 15.00 -13.46
C MET A 46 16.45 15.77 -13.69
N PRO A 47 16.03 15.98 -14.94
CA PRO A 47 14.91 16.89 -15.24
C PRO A 47 13.55 16.37 -14.79
N THR A 48 13.32 15.05 -14.86
CA THR A 48 11.98 14.45 -14.70
C THR A 48 12.04 13.12 -13.96
N VAL A 49 10.92 12.72 -13.36
CA VAL A 49 10.74 11.37 -12.79
C VAL A 49 10.87 10.33 -13.89
N SER A 50 10.32 10.59 -15.07
CA SER A 50 10.41 9.71 -16.24
C SER A 50 11.85 9.39 -16.60
N SER A 51 12.74 10.39 -16.58
CA SER A 51 14.17 10.19 -16.89
C SER A 51 14.87 9.26 -15.89
N VAL A 52 14.41 9.24 -14.63
CA VAL A 52 14.89 8.29 -13.60
C VAL A 52 14.24 6.92 -13.79
N TRP A 53 12.93 6.90 -14.01
CA TRP A 53 12.13 5.68 -14.09
C TRP A 53 12.51 4.80 -15.28
N THR A 54 12.82 5.41 -16.43
CA THR A 54 13.29 4.73 -17.66
C THR A 54 14.82 4.74 -17.79
N GLY A 55 15.51 5.34 -16.82
CA GLY A 55 16.97 5.47 -16.83
C GLY A 55 17.70 4.13 -16.68
N GLU A 56 19.01 4.14 -16.98
CA GLU A 56 19.83 2.92 -17.03
C GLU A 56 19.85 2.16 -15.72
N ILE A 57 19.93 2.86 -14.55
CA ILE A 57 19.94 2.18 -13.23
C ILE A 57 18.65 1.41 -13.00
N ALA A 58 17.49 2.03 -13.27
CA ALA A 58 16.19 1.39 -13.09
C ALA A 58 15.98 0.24 -14.08
N SER A 59 16.41 0.43 -15.34
CA SER A 59 16.33 -0.58 -16.38
C SER A 59 17.25 -1.78 -16.08
N GLN A 60 18.48 -1.52 -15.60
CA GLN A 60 19.39 -2.59 -15.19
C GLN A 60 18.84 -3.37 -13.99
N LEU A 61 18.29 -2.67 -13.00
CA LEU A 61 17.64 -3.31 -11.85
C LEU A 61 16.50 -4.25 -12.28
N ARG A 62 15.68 -3.83 -13.24
CA ARG A 62 14.60 -4.67 -13.79
C ARG A 62 15.15 -5.90 -14.53
N ARG A 63 16.19 -5.74 -15.35
CA ARG A 63 16.88 -6.88 -16.01
C ARG A 63 17.41 -7.88 -14.98
N ASP A 64 18.09 -7.39 -13.96
CA ASP A 64 18.68 -8.24 -12.92
C ASP A 64 17.61 -9.05 -12.17
N ILE A 65 16.54 -8.38 -11.72
CA ILE A 65 15.44 -9.05 -11.02
C ILE A 65 14.70 -10.02 -11.93
N GLY A 66 14.54 -9.68 -13.22
CA GLY A 66 14.02 -10.59 -14.24
C GLY A 66 14.88 -11.84 -14.45
N SER A 67 16.16 -11.77 -14.09
CA SER A 67 17.09 -12.91 -14.07
C SER A 67 17.19 -13.61 -12.71
N GLY A 68 16.39 -13.19 -11.73
CA GLY A 68 16.26 -13.84 -10.43
C GLY A 68 17.08 -13.21 -9.30
N GLY A 69 17.64 -12.01 -9.46
CA GLY A 69 18.33 -11.30 -8.37
C GLY A 69 19.15 -10.12 -8.85
N SER A 70 19.48 -9.21 -7.92
CA SER A 70 20.32 -8.04 -8.18
C SER A 70 21.21 -7.72 -6.98
N LYS A 71 22.46 -7.36 -7.23
CA LYS A 71 23.37 -6.84 -6.19
C LYS A 71 22.89 -5.51 -5.63
N PHE A 72 22.17 -4.73 -6.41
CA PHE A 72 21.53 -3.48 -5.97
C PHE A 72 20.58 -3.69 -4.78
N CYS A 73 19.94 -4.85 -4.69
CA CYS A 73 19.00 -5.18 -3.62
C CYS A 73 19.67 -5.60 -2.30
N GLY A 74 20.95 -6.02 -2.32
CA GLY A 74 21.76 -6.35 -1.14
C GLY A 74 20.95 -6.94 0.04
N ASP A 75 20.89 -6.20 1.12
CA ASP A 75 20.20 -6.49 2.38
C ASP A 75 18.71 -6.06 2.38
N CYS A 76 18.12 -5.74 1.25
CA CYS A 76 16.72 -5.29 1.17
C CYS A 76 15.73 -6.35 1.68
N PRO A 77 14.90 -6.04 2.69
CA PRO A 77 13.92 -7.00 3.23
C PRO A 77 12.67 -7.16 2.36
N LEU A 78 12.49 -6.32 1.32
CA LEU A 78 11.33 -6.37 0.43
C LEU A 78 11.44 -7.46 -0.66
N LYS A 79 12.58 -8.16 -0.72
CA LYS A 79 12.77 -9.28 -1.63
C LYS A 79 11.83 -10.43 -1.30
N LEU A 80 11.29 -11.07 -2.34
CA LEU A 80 10.50 -12.29 -2.22
C LEU A 80 11.37 -13.46 -2.69
N PRO A 81 11.80 -14.37 -1.79
CA PRO A 81 12.63 -15.50 -2.17
C PRO A 81 11.96 -16.37 -3.21
N LEU A 82 12.75 -16.82 -4.20
CA LEU A 82 12.35 -17.83 -5.18
C LEU A 82 12.87 -19.20 -4.76
N LYS A 83 12.11 -20.26 -4.99
CA LYS A 83 12.58 -21.64 -4.86
C LYS A 83 13.69 -21.91 -5.87
N LYS A 84 14.49 -22.96 -5.64
CA LYS A 84 15.68 -23.27 -6.44
C LYS A 84 15.39 -23.34 -7.94
N ASP A 85 14.27 -23.94 -8.32
CA ASP A 85 13.89 -24.18 -9.72
C ASP A 85 12.71 -23.29 -10.18
N GLU A 86 12.31 -22.33 -9.37
CA GLU A 86 11.23 -21.39 -9.69
C GLU A 86 11.77 -20.28 -10.60
N PRO A 87 11.24 -20.12 -11.82
CA PRO A 87 11.62 -19.01 -12.67
C PRO A 87 11.11 -17.69 -12.07
N PRO A 88 11.89 -16.59 -12.20
CA PRO A 88 11.37 -15.28 -11.84
C PRO A 88 10.19 -14.93 -12.76
N PRO A 89 9.18 -14.20 -12.25
CA PRO A 89 8.06 -13.73 -13.06
C PRO A 89 8.57 -12.89 -14.25
N HIS A 90 8.09 -13.19 -15.45
CA HIS A 90 8.43 -12.39 -16.62
C HIS A 90 7.80 -11.00 -16.49
N ARG A 91 8.64 -9.98 -16.57
CA ARG A 91 8.23 -8.57 -16.59
C ARG A 91 9.05 -7.79 -17.61
N PRO A 92 8.43 -6.86 -18.36
CA PRO A 92 9.17 -6.07 -19.34
C PRO A 92 10.24 -5.22 -18.63
N VAL A 93 11.40 -5.07 -19.27
CA VAL A 93 12.46 -4.15 -18.76
C VAL A 93 11.99 -2.71 -18.86
N ASP A 94 11.31 -2.39 -19.96
CA ASP A 94 10.62 -1.13 -20.09
C ASP A 94 9.31 -1.20 -19.29
N ALA A 95 9.19 -0.37 -18.28
CA ALA A 95 7.98 -0.29 -17.46
C ALA A 95 6.80 0.38 -18.18
N GLY A 96 7.04 1.01 -19.36
CA GLY A 96 6.03 1.58 -20.25
C GLY A 96 5.30 2.80 -19.70
N VAL A 97 5.01 2.81 -18.41
CA VAL A 97 4.29 3.87 -17.70
C VAL A 97 5.03 4.27 -16.43
N LEU A 98 4.77 5.48 -15.94
CA LEU A 98 5.29 5.96 -14.65
C LEU A 98 4.74 5.10 -13.48
N PRO A 99 5.35 5.18 -12.28
CA PRO A 99 4.93 4.37 -11.15
C PRO A 99 3.45 4.57 -10.80
N SER A 100 2.78 3.51 -10.37
CA SER A 100 1.40 3.57 -9.88
C SER A 100 1.31 3.90 -8.40
N ARG A 101 2.45 3.88 -7.67
CA ARG A 101 2.55 4.17 -6.25
C ARG A 101 3.79 5.02 -5.95
N LEU A 102 3.60 6.06 -5.14
CA LEU A 102 4.67 6.96 -4.73
C LEU A 102 4.69 7.08 -3.20
N TYR A 103 5.86 6.92 -2.59
CA TYR A 103 6.12 7.35 -1.23
C TYR A 103 6.74 8.74 -1.25
N ILE A 104 6.30 9.62 -0.36
CA ILE A 104 6.83 10.98 -0.23
C ILE A 104 7.36 11.16 1.19
N GLU A 105 8.67 11.31 1.32
CA GLU A 105 9.32 11.70 2.57
C GLU A 105 9.41 13.22 2.63
N CYS A 106 8.52 13.85 3.38
CA CYS A 106 8.53 15.33 3.54
C CYS A 106 9.75 15.81 4.31
N THR A 107 10.21 15.01 5.28
CA THR A 107 11.42 15.22 6.07
C THR A 107 11.88 13.92 6.69
N ALA A 108 13.19 13.79 6.92
CA ALA A 108 13.76 12.69 7.69
C ALA A 108 13.82 13.00 9.21
N ALA A 109 13.46 14.24 9.62
CA ALA A 109 13.39 14.61 11.03
C ALA A 109 12.17 14.03 11.73
N CYS A 110 12.30 13.72 13.01
CA CYS A 110 11.19 13.34 13.89
C CYS A 110 11.29 14.08 15.22
N ASN A 111 10.13 14.43 15.78
CA ASN A 111 10.04 15.14 17.08
C ASN A 111 10.05 14.20 18.30
N ILE A 112 9.99 12.88 18.06
CA ILE A 112 10.12 11.86 19.11
C ILE A 112 11.25 10.90 18.79
N SER A 113 11.65 10.10 19.78
CA SER A 113 12.64 9.04 19.64
C SER A 113 11.99 7.72 20.05
N CYS A 114 11.73 6.85 19.09
CA CYS A 114 11.19 5.53 19.41
C CYS A 114 12.33 4.59 19.74
N ASN A 115 12.23 3.92 20.88
CA ASN A 115 13.31 3.12 21.43
C ASN A 115 13.78 2.02 20.45
N GLN A 116 15.05 2.08 20.06
CA GLN A 116 15.83 1.12 19.26
C GLN A 116 15.18 0.56 17.96
N ALA A 117 13.92 0.82 17.73
CA ALA A 117 13.19 0.25 16.57
C ALA A 117 12.79 1.30 15.56
N CYS A 118 12.91 2.57 15.88
CA CYS A 118 12.55 3.63 14.96
C CYS A 118 13.72 4.05 14.09
N CYS A 119 13.31 4.28 12.91
CA CYS A 119 14.11 4.73 11.83
C CYS A 119 14.82 6.07 12.06
N ALA A 120 14.31 7.06 12.79
CA ALA A 120 14.94 8.36 12.82
C ALA A 120 16.30 8.36 13.56
N PRO A 121 16.47 8.51 14.86
CA PRO A 121 17.81 8.52 15.45
C PRO A 121 18.44 7.13 15.59
N GLU A 122 17.66 6.10 15.83
CA GLU A 122 18.18 4.77 16.22
C GLU A 122 18.78 4.00 15.03
N THR A 123 18.24 4.17 13.83
CA THR A 123 18.83 3.62 12.60
C THR A 123 19.89 4.52 11.99
N GLY A 124 20.15 5.68 12.61
CA GLY A 124 21.15 6.62 12.14
C GLY A 124 20.75 7.43 10.91
N ILE A 125 19.46 7.52 10.55
CA ILE A 125 19.02 8.33 9.42
C ILE A 125 19.46 9.78 9.58
N THR A 126 19.22 10.37 10.75
CA THR A 126 19.67 11.73 11.05
C THR A 126 21.20 11.86 11.16
N ARG A 127 21.93 10.75 11.26
CA ARG A 127 23.40 10.71 11.25
C ARG A 127 23.98 10.48 9.87
N THR A 128 23.25 9.78 9.01
CA THR A 128 23.72 9.35 7.67
C THR A 128 23.13 10.19 6.55
N ARG A 129 21.99 10.82 6.77
CA ARG A 129 21.33 11.77 5.86
C ARG A 129 20.99 13.04 6.62
N GLN A 130 21.01 14.17 5.92
CA GLN A 130 20.50 15.41 6.50
C GLN A 130 18.99 15.30 6.74
N ALA A 131 18.55 15.77 7.88
CA ALA A 131 17.13 15.91 8.19
C ALA A 131 16.56 17.13 7.45
N GLY A 132 16.58 17.09 6.10
CA GLY A 132 16.10 18.15 5.24
C GLY A 132 14.58 18.24 5.23
N MET A 133 14.10 19.31 4.59
CA MET A 133 12.69 19.48 4.23
C MET A 133 12.58 19.37 2.71
N LEU A 134 11.60 18.61 2.22
CA LEU A 134 11.35 18.50 0.80
C LEU A 134 10.97 19.86 0.22
N ASP A 135 11.67 20.25 -0.82
CA ASP A 135 11.33 21.48 -1.54
C ASP A 135 9.93 21.38 -2.14
N TYR A 136 9.11 22.41 -1.95
CA TYR A 136 7.72 22.38 -2.38
C TYR A 136 7.55 22.40 -3.89
N ASP A 137 8.41 23.14 -4.61
CA ASP A 137 8.34 23.20 -6.08
C ASP A 137 8.81 21.88 -6.68
N LEU A 138 9.79 21.22 -6.06
CA LEU A 138 10.15 19.87 -6.42
C LEU A 138 9.01 18.89 -6.16
N PHE A 139 8.34 19.01 -5.01
CA PHE A 139 7.17 18.19 -4.69
C PHE A 139 6.07 18.33 -5.73
N THR A 140 5.66 19.58 -6.07
CA THR A 140 4.60 19.81 -7.08
C THR A 140 4.99 19.24 -8.43
N ARG A 141 6.22 19.49 -8.89
CA ARG A 141 6.74 18.97 -10.15
C ARG A 141 6.66 17.43 -10.22
N VAL A 142 7.03 16.73 -9.13
CA VAL A 142 6.95 15.26 -9.08
C VAL A 142 5.51 14.78 -9.09
N VAL A 143 4.64 15.42 -8.31
CA VAL A 143 3.22 15.03 -8.23
C VAL A 143 2.50 15.33 -9.54
N ASP A 144 2.78 16.45 -10.20
CA ASP A 144 2.18 16.80 -11.50
C ASP A 144 2.57 15.82 -12.60
N GLU A 145 3.84 15.40 -12.61
CA GLU A 145 4.33 14.44 -13.59
C GLU A 145 3.76 13.01 -13.35
N THR A 146 3.67 12.58 -12.10
CA THR A 146 3.28 11.20 -11.78
C THR A 146 1.80 11.03 -11.48
N GLY A 147 1.12 12.06 -11.02
CA GLY A 147 -0.27 12.03 -10.59
C GLY A 147 -1.25 11.35 -11.54
N PRO A 148 -1.16 11.58 -12.87
CA PRO A 148 -2.03 10.90 -13.83
C PRO A 148 -1.96 9.37 -13.81
N THR A 149 -0.83 8.78 -13.42
CA THR A 149 -0.62 7.33 -13.37
C THR A 149 -0.73 6.74 -11.97
N LEU A 150 -0.70 7.59 -10.94
CA LEU A 150 -0.74 7.13 -9.56
C LEU A 150 -2.12 6.64 -9.16
N GLY A 151 -2.17 5.43 -8.59
CA GLY A 151 -3.32 4.95 -7.82
C GLY A 151 -3.19 5.26 -6.34
N ARG A 152 -1.94 5.48 -5.84
CA ARG A 152 -1.69 5.69 -4.42
C ARG A 152 -0.47 6.56 -4.15
N ILE A 153 -0.62 7.43 -3.15
CA ILE A 153 0.49 8.11 -2.49
C ILE A 153 0.52 7.73 -1.01
N ASP A 154 1.68 7.27 -0.54
CA ASP A 154 1.99 7.13 0.88
C ASP A 154 2.78 8.38 1.31
N PHE A 155 2.06 9.32 1.94
CA PHE A 155 2.61 10.61 2.37
C PHE A 155 3.32 10.48 3.71
N PHE A 156 4.28 9.60 3.75
CA PHE A 156 5.24 9.36 4.83
C PHE A 156 6.35 8.45 4.31
N ASN A 157 7.47 8.44 5.02
CA ASN A 157 8.53 7.44 4.88
C ASN A 157 9.26 7.35 6.22
N TYR A 158 10.44 7.96 6.33
CA TYR A 158 11.12 8.13 7.61
C TYR A 158 10.90 9.54 8.14
N GLY A 159 11.01 9.71 9.48
CA GLY A 159 10.68 10.98 10.11
C GLY A 159 9.16 11.17 10.36
N GLU A 160 8.78 12.41 10.66
CA GLU A 160 7.39 12.82 10.88
C GLU A 160 6.99 13.87 9.83
N ALA A 161 6.14 13.48 8.89
CA ALA A 161 5.79 14.31 7.73
C ALA A 161 5.28 15.71 8.11
N PHE A 162 4.51 15.82 9.18
CA PHE A 162 3.90 17.10 9.61
C PHE A 162 4.84 18.06 10.35
N LEU A 163 6.10 17.70 10.52
CA LEU A 163 7.13 18.69 10.86
C LEU A 163 7.45 19.61 9.68
N HIS A 164 7.14 19.20 8.47
CA HIS A 164 7.25 20.06 7.31
C HIS A 164 6.16 21.13 7.34
N LYS A 165 6.56 22.41 7.33
CA LYS A 165 5.64 23.55 7.50
C LYS A 165 4.50 23.59 6.47
N ARG A 166 4.71 23.05 5.29
CA ARG A 166 3.74 22.99 4.19
C ARG A 166 3.15 21.59 3.98
N ALA A 167 3.28 20.68 4.96
CA ALA A 167 2.76 19.31 4.80
C ALA A 167 1.24 19.29 4.53
N LEU A 168 0.46 20.12 5.22
CA LEU A 168 -1.00 20.22 4.97
C LEU A 168 -1.30 20.81 3.58
N ASP A 169 -0.52 21.80 3.12
CA ASP A 169 -0.66 22.35 1.77
C ASP A 169 -0.36 21.27 0.71
N MET A 170 0.65 20.42 0.95
CA MET A 170 0.99 19.30 0.07
C MET A 170 -0.15 18.28 -0.02
N VAL A 171 -0.75 17.91 1.11
CA VAL A 171 -1.91 17.00 1.16
C VAL A 171 -3.09 17.58 0.38
N GLU A 172 -3.42 18.85 0.61
CA GLU A 172 -4.50 19.55 -0.09
C GLU A 172 -4.20 19.67 -1.59
N TYR A 173 -2.94 19.96 -1.97
CA TYR A 173 -2.52 20.01 -3.36
C TYR A 173 -2.79 18.69 -4.09
N ILE A 174 -2.37 17.56 -3.51
CA ILE A 174 -2.59 16.24 -4.10
C ILE A 174 -4.09 16.01 -4.33
N LYS A 175 -4.92 16.25 -3.32
CA LYS A 175 -6.35 15.96 -3.41
C LYS A 175 -7.12 16.93 -4.32
N ALA A 176 -6.66 18.17 -4.45
CA ALA A 176 -7.24 19.15 -5.36
C ALA A 176 -6.96 18.83 -6.83
N HIS A 177 -5.74 18.38 -7.16
CA HIS A 177 -5.31 18.15 -8.55
C HIS A 177 -5.52 16.70 -8.99
N PHE A 178 -5.41 15.74 -8.07
CA PHE A 178 -5.49 14.30 -8.34
C PHE A 178 -6.44 13.61 -7.36
N PRO A 179 -7.75 13.93 -7.38
CA PRO A 179 -8.73 13.40 -6.41
C PRO A 179 -8.89 11.88 -6.49
N HIS A 180 -8.50 11.26 -7.62
CA HIS A 180 -8.53 9.80 -7.81
C HIS A 180 -7.40 9.08 -7.06
N VAL A 181 -6.32 9.78 -6.74
CA VAL A 181 -5.17 9.20 -6.04
C VAL A 181 -5.55 8.92 -4.59
N TYR A 182 -5.37 7.67 -4.17
CA TYR A 182 -5.49 7.31 -2.77
C TYR A 182 -4.35 7.92 -1.96
N LEU A 183 -4.69 8.77 -1.03
CA LEU A 183 -3.71 9.46 -0.19
C LEU A 183 -3.76 8.92 1.25
N TYR A 184 -2.66 8.30 1.66
CA TYR A 184 -2.48 7.72 2.98
C TYR A 184 -1.33 8.39 3.73
N THR A 185 -1.49 8.59 5.03
CA THR A 185 -0.40 9.01 5.91
C THR A 185 -0.38 8.25 7.22
N SER A 186 0.81 8.17 7.82
CA SER A 186 1.01 7.70 9.19
C SER A 186 1.75 8.78 9.97
N THR A 187 1.26 9.12 11.16
CA THR A 187 1.81 10.17 12.02
C THR A 187 1.87 9.73 13.47
N ASN A 188 2.77 10.34 14.24
CA ASN A 188 2.78 10.22 15.70
C ASN A 188 1.74 11.14 16.37
N GLY A 189 1.08 12.01 15.60
CA GLY A 189 0.04 12.92 16.07
C GLY A 189 0.54 14.13 16.87
N LEU A 190 1.85 14.39 16.94
CA LEU A 190 2.42 15.43 17.81
C LEU A 190 2.93 16.67 17.07
N ALA A 191 3.03 16.58 15.73
CA ALA A 191 3.67 17.65 14.94
C ALA A 191 2.70 18.78 14.55
N PHE A 192 1.41 18.64 14.75
CA PHE A 192 0.38 19.65 14.48
C PHE A 192 -0.46 19.97 15.72
N SER A 193 -1.26 21.02 15.62
CA SER A 193 -2.25 21.41 16.61
C SER A 193 -3.61 20.73 16.32
N GLU A 194 -4.57 20.86 17.24
CA GLU A 194 -5.95 20.39 16.98
C GLU A 194 -6.56 21.03 15.74
N ASP A 195 -6.28 22.32 15.46
CA ASP A 195 -6.72 22.97 14.22
C ASP A 195 -6.06 22.39 12.98
N GLY A 196 -4.78 22.01 13.08
CA GLY A 196 -4.09 21.25 12.04
C GLY A 196 -4.74 19.89 11.80
N ALA A 197 -5.14 19.19 12.87
CA ALA A 197 -5.85 17.91 12.76
C ALA A 197 -7.23 18.10 12.08
N ARG A 198 -7.98 19.15 12.44
CA ARG A 198 -9.23 19.50 11.77
C ARG A 198 -9.04 19.86 10.30
N ARG A 199 -7.96 20.62 9.98
CA ARG A 199 -7.61 20.93 8.59
C ARG A 199 -7.31 19.66 7.80
N LEU A 200 -6.55 18.73 8.39
CA LEU A 200 -6.25 17.42 7.78
C LEU A 200 -7.53 16.62 7.51
N ALA A 201 -8.50 16.63 8.43
CA ALA A 201 -9.80 15.97 8.22
C ALA A 201 -10.56 16.52 7.01
N ARG A 202 -10.45 17.85 6.75
CA ARG A 202 -11.12 18.51 5.60
C ARG A 202 -10.36 18.43 4.29
N SER A 203 -9.11 18.02 4.32
CA SER A 203 -8.23 18.03 3.14
C SER A 203 -8.62 17.05 2.03
N GLY A 204 -9.53 16.13 2.32
CA GLY A 204 -9.89 15.04 1.42
C GLY A 204 -8.92 13.85 1.44
N ILE A 205 -7.95 13.84 2.36
CA ILE A 205 -7.08 12.68 2.56
C ILE A 205 -7.91 11.43 2.84
N ASP A 206 -7.53 10.29 2.26
CA ASP A 206 -8.34 9.08 2.33
C ASP A 206 -8.13 8.28 3.61
N GLU A 207 -6.90 8.26 4.15
CA GLU A 207 -6.60 7.51 5.37
C GLU A 207 -5.51 8.18 6.20
N VAL A 208 -5.74 8.23 7.50
CA VAL A 208 -4.77 8.72 8.49
C VAL A 208 -4.59 7.67 9.57
N THR A 209 -3.35 7.22 9.77
CA THR A 209 -2.98 6.33 10.87
C THR A 209 -2.27 7.13 11.96
N PHE A 210 -2.81 7.13 13.15
CA PHE A 210 -2.13 7.60 14.35
C PHE A 210 -1.37 6.43 15.00
N SER A 211 -0.06 6.58 15.13
CA SER A 211 0.81 5.58 15.76
C SER A 211 0.98 5.91 17.24
N ILE A 212 0.12 5.34 18.10
CA ILE A 212 0.09 5.60 19.55
C ILE A 212 0.19 4.25 20.27
N ASP A 213 1.37 3.95 20.84
CA ASP A 213 1.69 2.64 21.39
C ASP A 213 1.58 2.61 22.92
N GLY A 214 0.42 2.98 23.43
CA GLY A 214 0.05 2.98 24.84
C GLY A 214 -1.36 3.50 25.01
N ALA A 215 -2.01 3.17 26.14
CA ALA A 215 -3.29 3.71 26.56
C ALA A 215 -3.17 4.74 27.70
N ARG A 216 -1.92 4.92 28.20
CA ARG A 216 -1.56 5.88 29.25
C ARG A 216 -0.22 6.51 28.92
N GLN A 217 0.11 7.65 29.56
CA GLN A 217 1.37 8.35 29.35
C GLN A 217 2.58 7.47 29.68
N ASP A 218 2.53 6.74 30.78
CA ASP A 218 3.64 5.91 31.27
C ASP A 218 3.93 4.71 30.38
N SER A 219 2.90 4.04 29.86
CA SER A 219 3.08 2.96 28.87
C SER A 219 3.55 3.50 27.53
N TYR A 220 2.98 4.61 27.07
CA TYR A 220 3.28 5.24 25.79
C TYR A 220 4.74 5.68 25.65
N VAL A 221 5.30 6.36 26.67
CA VAL A 221 6.67 6.91 26.60
C VAL A 221 7.76 5.87 26.68
N ARG A 222 7.45 4.64 27.09
CA ARG A 222 8.47 3.56 27.12
C ARG A 222 9.01 3.27 25.71
N TYR A 223 8.15 3.36 24.72
CA TYR A 223 8.54 3.21 23.31
C TYR A 223 8.62 4.56 22.61
N ARG A 224 7.59 5.40 22.69
CA ARG A 224 7.52 6.73 22.07
C ARG A 224 8.17 7.79 22.95
N GLN A 225 9.48 7.66 23.15
CA GLN A 225 10.24 8.55 24.05
C GLN A 225 10.07 10.01 23.64
N ARG A 226 9.94 10.89 24.64
CA ARG A 226 9.61 12.31 24.51
C ARG A 226 8.21 12.61 23.95
N GLY A 227 7.38 11.59 23.81
CA GLY A 227 6.00 11.78 23.34
C GLY A 227 5.08 12.28 24.45
N ASP A 228 4.07 13.03 24.06
CA ASP A 228 2.95 13.49 24.91
C ASP A 228 1.69 12.71 24.48
N PHE A 229 1.31 11.73 25.29
CA PHE A 229 0.14 10.90 25.03
C PHE A 229 -1.15 11.75 24.95
N SER A 230 -1.31 12.68 25.89
CA SER A 230 -2.50 13.53 25.95
C SER A 230 -2.65 14.39 24.71
N LYS A 231 -1.53 14.93 24.18
CA LYS A 231 -1.53 15.69 22.91
C LYS A 231 -1.88 14.82 21.72
N ALA A 232 -1.31 13.62 21.63
CA ALA A 232 -1.62 12.70 20.55
C ALA A 232 -3.10 12.31 20.51
N ILE A 233 -3.69 12.03 21.70
CA ILE A 233 -5.12 11.70 21.84
C ILE A 233 -6.01 12.90 21.53
N ARG A 234 -5.68 14.12 21.99
CA ARG A 234 -6.45 15.32 21.63
C ARG A 234 -6.46 15.57 20.13
N ASN A 235 -5.33 15.41 19.46
CA ASN A 235 -5.24 15.60 18.01
C ASN A 235 -6.00 14.51 17.24
N LEU A 236 -5.94 13.26 17.71
CA LEU A 236 -6.75 12.16 17.16
C LEU A 236 -8.26 12.44 17.32
N ALA A 237 -8.68 12.88 18.51
CA ALA A 237 -10.07 13.25 18.79
C ALA A 237 -10.53 14.45 17.93
N ALA A 238 -9.70 15.49 17.79
CA ALA A 238 -10.02 16.64 16.96
C ALA A 238 -10.22 16.28 15.47
N LEU A 239 -9.43 15.33 14.96
CA LEU A 239 -9.59 14.80 13.60
C LEU A 239 -10.89 14.00 13.46
N ALA A 240 -11.20 13.13 14.43
CA ALA A 240 -12.42 12.32 14.43
C ALA A 240 -13.69 13.18 14.59
N ASP A 241 -13.65 14.19 15.47
CA ASP A 241 -14.75 15.14 15.66
C ASP A 241 -15.06 15.93 14.39
N GLU A 242 -14.01 16.39 13.71
CA GLU A 242 -14.17 17.14 12.46
C GLU A 242 -14.72 16.29 11.35
N LYS A 243 -14.26 15.04 11.21
CA LYS A 243 -14.85 14.06 10.27
C LYS A 243 -16.35 13.88 10.54
N ARG A 244 -16.75 13.69 11.81
CA ARG A 244 -18.18 13.56 12.17
C ARG A 244 -18.96 14.84 11.86
N ARG A 245 -18.40 16.01 12.17
CA ARG A 245 -19.02 17.31 11.92
C ARG A 245 -19.29 17.57 10.46
N THR A 246 -18.38 17.15 9.58
CA THR A 246 -18.51 17.29 8.13
C THR A 246 -19.38 16.21 7.49
N GLY A 247 -19.68 15.13 8.21
CA GLY A 247 -20.47 14.00 7.70
C GLY A 247 -19.78 13.23 6.56
N GLY A 248 -18.46 13.38 6.44
CA GLY A 248 -17.68 12.74 5.37
C GLY A 248 -17.32 11.29 5.70
N ASP A 249 -17.17 10.48 4.65
CA ASP A 249 -16.66 9.11 4.78
C ASP A 249 -15.14 9.05 4.97
N VAL A 250 -14.44 10.12 4.60
CA VAL A 250 -12.98 10.25 4.72
C VAL A 250 -12.60 11.35 5.71
N PRO A 251 -11.40 11.25 6.30
CA PRO A 251 -10.45 10.14 6.22
C PRO A 251 -10.90 8.90 6.98
N PHE A 252 -10.46 7.72 6.55
CA PHE A 252 -10.49 6.54 7.41
C PHE A 252 -9.44 6.70 8.51
N ILE A 253 -9.86 6.64 9.77
CA ILE A 253 -9.03 6.97 10.93
C ILE A 253 -8.60 5.68 11.62
N ASN A 254 -7.30 5.40 11.60
CA ASN A 254 -6.72 4.28 12.32
C ASN A 254 -5.98 4.77 13.57
N TRP A 255 -6.19 4.10 14.67
CA TRP A 255 -5.26 4.07 15.79
C TRP A 255 -4.47 2.78 15.69
N ARG A 256 -3.17 2.86 15.32
CA ARG A 256 -2.25 1.75 15.28
C ARG A 256 -1.47 1.70 16.60
N TYR A 257 -1.44 0.52 17.20
CA TYR A 257 -0.84 0.28 18.49
C TYR A 257 0.06 -0.97 18.41
N ILE A 258 1.37 -0.80 18.57
CA ILE A 258 2.33 -1.89 18.59
C ILE A 258 2.31 -2.54 19.98
N LEU A 259 2.17 -3.87 20.03
CA LEU A 259 2.15 -4.60 21.27
C LEU A 259 3.57 -4.93 21.74
N PHE A 260 3.89 -4.45 22.93
CA PHE A 260 5.12 -4.71 23.64
C PHE A 260 4.81 -5.34 25.02
N THR A 261 5.80 -5.94 25.69
CA THR A 261 5.63 -6.55 27.02
C THR A 261 5.12 -5.61 28.11
N HIS A 262 5.28 -4.30 27.92
CA HIS A 262 4.88 -3.29 28.89
C HIS A 262 3.50 -2.66 28.64
N ASN A 263 2.86 -2.97 27.51
CA ASN A 263 1.58 -2.41 27.11
C ASN A 263 0.59 -3.47 26.59
N ASP A 264 0.88 -4.76 26.75
CA ASP A 264 0.08 -5.88 26.26
C ASP A 264 -0.82 -6.54 27.33
N ALA A 265 -0.93 -5.93 28.49
CA ALA A 265 -1.85 -6.37 29.54
C ALA A 265 -3.32 -6.11 29.12
N ASP A 266 -4.23 -7.01 29.55
CA ASP A 266 -5.64 -6.93 29.13
C ASP A 266 -6.30 -5.62 29.54
N ASP A 267 -6.03 -5.09 30.74
CA ASP A 267 -6.58 -3.82 31.23
C ASP A 267 -6.09 -2.61 30.41
N GLU A 268 -4.85 -2.64 29.94
CA GLU A 268 -4.28 -1.61 29.07
C GLU A 268 -4.89 -1.67 27.67
N MET A 269 -5.00 -2.86 27.08
CA MET A 269 -5.62 -3.07 25.79
C MET A 269 -7.11 -2.71 25.81
N ASP A 270 -7.82 -3.08 26.89
CA ASP A 270 -9.24 -2.73 27.06
C ASP A 270 -9.45 -1.21 27.26
N LEU A 271 -8.52 -0.54 27.92
CA LEU A 271 -8.53 0.91 28.01
C LEU A 271 -8.36 1.55 26.60
N ALA A 272 -7.43 1.05 25.82
CA ALA A 272 -7.26 1.51 24.43
C ALA A 272 -8.53 1.30 23.59
N ARG A 273 -9.20 0.14 23.73
CA ARG A 273 -10.47 -0.14 23.02
C ARG A 273 -11.58 0.83 23.43
N ARG A 274 -11.75 1.09 24.74
CA ARG A 274 -12.75 2.06 25.23
C ARG A 274 -12.44 3.46 24.71
N SER A 275 -11.20 3.92 24.85
CA SER A 275 -10.79 5.24 24.35
C SER A 275 -10.97 5.38 22.84
N ALA A 276 -10.66 4.35 22.06
CA ALA A 276 -10.88 4.35 20.62
C ALA A 276 -12.36 4.46 20.25
N ALA A 277 -13.23 3.76 20.99
CA ALA A 277 -14.68 3.84 20.80
C ALA A 277 -15.25 5.20 21.19
N GLU A 278 -14.81 5.79 22.32
CA GLU A 278 -15.19 7.12 22.78
C GLU A 278 -14.77 8.22 21.80
N ILE A 279 -13.54 8.16 21.28
CA ILE A 279 -13.04 9.08 20.27
C ILE A 279 -13.80 8.90 18.96
N GLY A 280 -14.22 7.67 18.65
CA GLY A 280 -14.91 7.33 17.40
C GLY A 280 -13.97 7.19 16.22
N VAL A 281 -12.80 6.56 16.43
CA VAL A 281 -11.94 6.15 15.32
C VAL A 281 -12.59 5.01 14.55
N ASP A 282 -12.30 4.92 13.26
CA ASP A 282 -12.86 3.86 12.42
C ASP A 282 -12.25 2.49 12.75
N ARG A 283 -11.02 2.48 13.27
CA ARG A 283 -10.34 1.25 13.66
C ARG A 283 -9.24 1.50 14.71
N LEU A 284 -9.24 0.71 15.78
CA LEU A 284 -8.05 0.39 16.56
C LEU A 284 -7.47 -0.92 16.04
N CYS A 285 -6.19 -1.00 15.86
CA CYS A 285 -5.53 -2.23 15.42
C CYS A 285 -4.19 -2.44 16.12
N TRP A 286 -3.93 -3.70 16.44
CA TRP A 286 -2.69 -4.14 17.07
C TRP A 286 -1.66 -4.48 15.99
N GLU A 287 -0.42 -4.05 16.19
CA GLU A 287 0.70 -4.48 15.39
C GLU A 287 1.58 -5.43 16.20
N ILE A 288 1.83 -6.61 15.64
CA ILE A 288 2.77 -7.58 16.22
C ILE A 288 4.15 -7.33 15.64
N THR A 289 5.12 -7.17 16.49
CA THR A 289 6.53 -6.97 16.11
C THR A 289 7.42 -8.03 16.76
N ASP A 290 8.59 -8.25 16.19
CA ASP A 290 9.65 -9.11 16.71
C ASP A 290 10.86 -8.31 17.21
N HIS A 291 10.72 -6.98 17.30
CA HIS A 291 11.79 -6.09 17.72
C HIS A 291 11.24 -4.81 18.39
N PRO A 292 12.01 -4.14 19.26
CA PRO A 292 13.32 -4.60 19.74
C PRO A 292 13.22 -5.86 20.61
N GLU A 293 14.28 -6.67 20.65
CA GLU A 293 14.25 -8.01 21.22
C GLU A 293 13.89 -8.03 22.73
N ASP A 294 14.23 -6.97 23.44
CA ASP A 294 13.95 -6.79 24.87
C ASP A 294 12.54 -6.27 25.18
N MET A 295 11.76 -5.87 24.15
CA MET A 295 10.49 -5.18 24.37
C MET A 295 9.28 -5.86 23.71
N PHE A 296 9.43 -6.55 22.57
CA PHE A 296 8.28 -7.08 21.84
C PHE A 296 7.44 -8.04 22.67
N SER A 297 6.11 -8.01 22.49
CA SER A 297 5.21 -8.90 23.21
C SER A 297 5.51 -10.36 22.89
N ARG A 298 5.75 -11.17 23.92
CA ARG A 298 5.89 -12.63 23.81
C ARG A 298 4.57 -13.35 24.02
N ARG A 299 3.53 -12.63 24.37
CA ARG A 299 2.19 -13.14 24.62
C ARG A 299 1.44 -13.43 23.32
N PHE A 300 1.50 -12.50 22.38
CA PHE A 300 0.75 -12.58 21.14
C PHE A 300 1.58 -13.16 19.99
N VAL A 301 1.91 -14.43 20.12
CA VAL A 301 2.67 -15.16 19.10
C VAL A 301 1.71 -15.99 18.25
N PRO A 302 1.83 -15.98 16.90
CA PRO A 302 0.99 -16.80 16.03
C PRO A 302 0.90 -18.26 16.49
N GLY A 303 -0.32 -18.78 16.61
CA GLY A 303 -0.60 -20.14 17.09
C GLY A 303 -0.87 -20.26 18.60
N THR A 304 -0.74 -19.18 19.38
CA THR A 304 -1.16 -19.17 20.80
C THR A 304 -2.63 -18.82 20.95
N ALA A 305 -3.22 -19.19 22.09
CA ALA A 305 -4.61 -18.84 22.44
C ALA A 305 -4.78 -17.30 22.53
N ASP A 306 -3.81 -16.61 23.10
CA ASP A 306 -3.84 -15.14 23.21
C ASP A 306 -3.82 -14.47 21.83
N TYR A 307 -2.98 -14.96 20.90
CA TYR A 307 -2.99 -14.46 19.50
C TYR A 307 -4.35 -14.67 18.84
N ALA A 308 -4.95 -15.86 18.99
CA ALA A 308 -6.26 -16.16 18.41
C ALA A 308 -7.37 -15.23 18.92
N ARG A 309 -7.30 -14.76 20.17
CA ARG A 309 -8.27 -13.81 20.73
C ARG A 309 -8.28 -12.46 20.02
N ILE A 310 -7.11 -11.99 19.54
CA ILE A 310 -6.97 -10.67 18.91
C ILE A 310 -6.73 -10.73 17.39
N GLU A 311 -6.74 -11.92 16.81
CA GLU A 311 -6.36 -12.13 15.40
C GLU A 311 -7.13 -11.20 14.44
N ASN A 312 -8.41 -10.93 14.71
CA ASN A 312 -9.24 -10.05 13.89
C ASN A 312 -8.93 -8.56 14.07
N GLU A 313 -8.22 -8.19 15.14
CA GLU A 313 -7.82 -6.83 15.46
C GLU A 313 -6.39 -6.51 15.00
N ILE A 314 -5.65 -7.52 14.48
CA ILE A 314 -4.26 -7.34 14.06
C ILE A 314 -4.22 -6.57 12.74
N TRP A 315 -3.26 -5.62 12.66
CA TRP A 315 -3.10 -4.71 11.52
C TRP A 315 -3.08 -5.42 10.16
N ASP A 316 -2.26 -6.42 9.97
CA ASP A 316 -2.10 -7.08 8.69
C ASP A 316 -3.30 -7.93 8.27
N LYS A 317 -4.02 -8.51 9.23
CA LYS A 317 -5.19 -9.37 8.95
C LYS A 317 -6.50 -8.61 8.87
N SER A 318 -6.61 -7.46 9.50
CA SER A 318 -7.82 -6.61 9.43
C SER A 318 -8.13 -6.14 8.02
N TYR A 319 -7.17 -6.21 7.11
CA TYR A 319 -7.34 -5.86 5.69
C TYR A 319 -8.16 -6.84 4.88
N LEU A 320 -8.11 -8.11 5.20
CA LEU A 320 -8.81 -9.14 4.44
C LEU A 320 -10.33 -9.12 4.64
N GLY A 321 -10.85 -8.18 5.42
CA GLY A 321 -12.28 -8.11 5.71
C GLY A 321 -12.78 -9.27 6.59
N ASN A 322 -11.86 -10.05 7.14
CA ASN A 322 -12.10 -11.25 7.93
C ASN A 322 -12.54 -10.96 9.37
N ALA A 323 -12.91 -9.72 9.68
CA ALA A 323 -13.49 -9.37 10.97
C ALA A 323 -14.86 -10.04 11.24
N ILE A 324 -15.37 -10.84 10.30
CA ILE A 324 -16.51 -11.72 10.51
C ILE A 324 -16.06 -13.13 10.13
N PRO A 325 -16.08 -14.12 11.05
CA PRO A 325 -15.86 -15.51 10.70
C PRO A 325 -16.75 -15.91 9.51
N GLY A 326 -16.16 -16.46 8.44
CA GLY A 326 -16.88 -16.86 7.23
C GLY A 326 -16.97 -15.81 6.12
N ALA A 327 -16.47 -14.59 6.29
CA ALA A 327 -16.49 -13.55 5.25
C ALA A 327 -15.26 -13.62 4.34
N THR A 328 -15.04 -14.74 3.66
CA THR A 328 -14.04 -14.83 2.61
C THR A 328 -14.44 -13.93 1.44
N PRO A 329 -13.54 -13.07 0.91
CA PRO A 329 -13.86 -12.31 -0.28
C PRO A 329 -14.12 -13.25 -1.45
N ARG A 330 -15.30 -13.16 -2.05
CA ARG A 330 -15.72 -14.02 -3.18
C ARG A 330 -16.39 -13.18 -4.24
N ALA A 331 -16.02 -13.45 -5.48
CA ALA A 331 -16.62 -12.80 -6.63
C ALA A 331 -16.99 -13.85 -7.70
N ARG A 332 -17.93 -13.47 -8.54
CA ARG A 332 -18.15 -14.11 -9.84
C ARG A 332 -17.75 -13.11 -10.91
N ILE A 333 -16.90 -13.54 -11.82
CA ILE A 333 -16.44 -12.75 -12.96
C ILE A 333 -16.89 -13.43 -14.24
N GLU A 334 -17.67 -12.72 -15.04
CA GLU A 334 -18.10 -13.15 -16.36
C GLU A 334 -17.39 -12.29 -17.39
N VAL A 335 -16.77 -12.90 -18.39
CA VAL A 335 -15.93 -12.23 -19.40
C VAL A 335 -16.50 -12.53 -20.79
N GLY A 336 -16.70 -11.46 -21.60
CA GLY A 336 -17.18 -11.61 -22.98
C GLY A 336 -18.04 -10.42 -23.43
N GLY A 337 -18.55 -10.51 -24.65
CA GLY A 337 -19.31 -9.44 -25.32
C GLY A 337 -20.63 -9.04 -24.65
N SER A 338 -21.37 -8.15 -25.34
CA SER A 338 -22.61 -7.55 -24.82
C SER A 338 -23.78 -8.53 -24.68
N SER A 339 -23.73 -9.69 -25.38
CA SER A 339 -24.79 -10.68 -25.31
C SER A 339 -24.56 -11.69 -24.18
N TRP A 340 -25.64 -12.24 -23.63
CA TRP A 340 -25.57 -13.31 -22.62
C TRP A 340 -24.84 -14.55 -23.15
N LEU A 341 -25.03 -14.91 -24.43
CA LEU A 341 -24.38 -16.04 -25.08
C LEU A 341 -22.85 -15.86 -25.19
N ASP A 342 -22.37 -14.63 -25.42
CA ASP A 342 -20.93 -14.33 -25.47
C ASP A 342 -20.26 -14.50 -24.10
N ARG A 343 -21.01 -14.31 -23.02
CA ARG A 343 -20.48 -14.36 -21.65
C ARG A 343 -20.37 -15.78 -21.12
N ILE A 344 -21.28 -16.67 -21.46
CA ILE A 344 -21.25 -18.09 -21.07
C ILE A 344 -20.50 -18.95 -22.09
N GLY A 345 -20.26 -18.46 -23.28
CA GLY A 345 -19.53 -19.16 -24.33
C GLY A 345 -18.02 -19.20 -24.06
N ASN A 346 -17.38 -20.25 -24.56
CA ASN A 346 -15.91 -20.40 -24.50
C ASN A 346 -15.19 -19.74 -25.69
N ALA A 347 -15.80 -18.74 -26.33
CA ALA A 347 -15.18 -18.06 -27.45
C ALA A 347 -13.86 -17.39 -26.96
N PRO A 348 -12.74 -17.58 -27.69
CA PRO A 348 -11.48 -16.97 -27.35
C PRO A 348 -11.52 -15.46 -27.56
N ILE A 349 -10.83 -14.72 -26.69
CA ILE A 349 -10.52 -13.32 -26.90
C ILE A 349 -9.51 -13.23 -28.05
N LYS A 350 -9.69 -12.30 -28.97
CA LYS A 350 -8.77 -12.07 -30.10
C LYS A 350 -8.14 -10.69 -30.00
N GLY A 351 -6.84 -10.59 -30.18
CA GLY A 351 -6.08 -9.35 -30.18
C GLY A 351 -5.07 -9.31 -31.31
N ILE A 352 -4.59 -8.11 -31.60
CA ILE A 352 -3.50 -7.86 -32.55
C ILE A 352 -2.25 -7.56 -31.71
N SER A 353 -1.11 -8.15 -32.06
CA SER A 353 0.17 -7.99 -31.37
C SER A 353 0.46 -6.53 -31.04
N GLY A 354 0.77 -6.28 -29.79
CA GLY A 354 1.14 -4.95 -29.28
C GLY A 354 0.01 -3.90 -29.26
N GLN A 355 -1.22 -4.23 -29.71
CA GLN A 355 -2.33 -3.29 -29.77
C GLN A 355 -3.20 -3.37 -28.50
N PRO A 356 -3.85 -2.26 -28.12
CA PRO A 356 -4.81 -2.25 -27.03
C PRO A 356 -6.07 -3.01 -27.42
N ILE A 357 -6.63 -3.74 -26.47
CA ILE A 357 -7.92 -4.43 -26.59
C ILE A 357 -8.80 -4.12 -25.40
N ALA A 358 -10.06 -3.80 -25.65
CA ALA A 358 -11.07 -3.59 -24.62
C ALA A 358 -11.86 -4.88 -24.38
N ILE A 359 -11.93 -5.32 -23.14
CA ILE A 359 -12.62 -6.54 -22.72
C ILE A 359 -13.74 -6.17 -21.76
N SER A 360 -14.98 -6.48 -22.16
CA SER A 360 -16.14 -6.29 -21.29
C SER A 360 -16.23 -7.42 -20.26
N THR A 361 -16.42 -7.04 -19.01
CA THR A 361 -16.55 -7.96 -17.89
C THR A 361 -17.74 -7.59 -17.01
N ARG A 362 -18.27 -8.57 -16.32
CA ARG A 362 -19.30 -8.39 -15.28
C ARG A 362 -18.81 -9.00 -13.99
N VAL A 363 -18.76 -8.19 -12.95
CA VAL A 363 -18.31 -8.61 -11.63
C VAL A 363 -19.47 -8.61 -10.66
N THR A 364 -19.74 -9.75 -10.03
CA THR A 364 -20.75 -9.89 -8.97
C THR A 364 -20.05 -10.09 -7.64
N ASN A 365 -20.38 -9.27 -6.65
CA ASN A 365 -19.91 -9.45 -5.27
C ASN A 365 -20.69 -10.56 -4.58
N LEU A 366 -20.05 -11.68 -4.31
CA LEU A 366 -20.63 -12.82 -3.58
C LEU A 366 -20.26 -12.81 -2.08
N SER A 367 -19.55 -11.79 -1.62
CA SER A 367 -19.18 -11.61 -0.22
C SER A 367 -20.33 -10.97 0.58
N ALA A 368 -20.28 -11.10 1.89
CA ALA A 368 -21.21 -10.41 2.79
C ALA A 368 -20.93 -8.90 2.93
N ARG A 369 -19.79 -8.40 2.39
CA ARG A 369 -19.34 -7.01 2.50
C ARG A 369 -19.21 -6.34 1.14
N PRO A 370 -19.35 -5.01 1.07
CA PRO A 370 -19.09 -4.28 -0.15
C PRO A 370 -17.61 -4.37 -0.56
N PHE A 371 -17.35 -4.38 -1.87
CA PHE A 371 -16.03 -4.15 -2.42
C PHE A 371 -15.80 -2.65 -2.59
N PRO A 372 -14.85 -2.06 -1.89
CA PRO A 372 -14.58 -0.62 -2.00
C PRO A 372 -13.90 -0.31 -3.34
N ALA A 373 -14.48 0.60 -4.13
CA ALA A 373 -13.93 1.11 -5.37
C ALA A 373 -13.08 2.37 -5.17
N ARG A 374 -13.32 3.06 -4.08
CA ARG A 374 -12.55 4.22 -3.62
C ARG A 374 -11.96 3.92 -2.28
N ALA A 375 -10.97 4.61 -2.01
CA ALA A 375 -10.04 4.34 -0.95
C ALA A 375 -10.48 4.79 0.44
N SER A 376 -11.75 4.98 0.69
CA SER A 376 -12.27 5.23 2.05
C SER A 376 -11.85 4.19 3.08
N TYR A 377 -11.18 3.12 2.66
CA TYR A 377 -10.80 2.00 3.50
C TYR A 377 -9.36 1.51 3.28
N GLY A 378 -8.46 2.39 2.86
CA GLY A 378 -7.05 2.07 2.78
C GLY A 378 -6.72 0.97 1.76
N ARG A 379 -5.86 0.05 2.13
CA ARG A 379 -5.39 -1.08 1.31
C ARG A 379 -6.48 -2.02 0.76
N ARG A 380 -7.77 -1.68 0.89
CA ARG A 380 -8.91 -2.49 0.47
C ARG A 380 -9.49 -2.11 -0.87
N LEU A 381 -8.83 -1.24 -1.63
CA LEU A 381 -9.28 -0.97 -2.98
C LEU A 381 -9.37 -2.27 -3.75
N VAL A 382 -10.56 -2.58 -4.19
CA VAL A 382 -10.76 -3.76 -5.02
C VAL A 382 -10.73 -3.32 -6.49
N ARG A 383 -9.88 -3.99 -7.25
CA ARG A 383 -9.81 -3.84 -8.70
C ARG A 383 -10.07 -5.17 -9.38
N LEU A 384 -10.57 -5.12 -10.59
CA LEU A 384 -10.51 -6.25 -11.50
C LEU A 384 -9.09 -6.37 -12.04
N GLY A 385 -8.48 -7.53 -11.91
CA GLY A 385 -7.16 -7.84 -12.43
C GLY A 385 -7.20 -8.91 -13.51
N ALA A 386 -6.27 -8.82 -14.45
CA ALA A 386 -5.98 -9.85 -15.42
C ALA A 386 -4.55 -10.33 -15.24
N GLN A 387 -4.38 -11.65 -15.21
CA GLN A 387 -3.08 -12.34 -15.24
C GLN A 387 -2.88 -12.92 -16.63
N LEU A 388 -1.69 -12.79 -17.19
CA LEU A 388 -1.33 -13.42 -18.46
C LEU A 388 -0.68 -14.78 -18.20
N CYS A 389 -1.18 -15.80 -18.86
CA CYS A 389 -0.63 -17.14 -18.81
C CYS A 389 -0.30 -17.66 -20.24
N ALA A 390 0.65 -18.56 -20.33
CA ALA A 390 0.89 -19.36 -21.54
C ALA A 390 -0.31 -20.27 -21.85
N ALA A 391 -0.36 -20.86 -23.03
CA ALA A 391 -1.44 -21.74 -23.45
C ALA A 391 -1.63 -22.96 -22.54
N ASP A 392 -0.56 -23.45 -21.91
CA ASP A 392 -0.58 -24.55 -20.94
C ASP A 392 -1.05 -24.13 -19.54
N GLY A 393 -1.26 -22.81 -19.31
CA GLY A 393 -1.66 -22.25 -18.02
C GLY A 393 -0.52 -21.75 -17.15
N THR A 394 0.75 -21.88 -17.59
CA THR A 394 1.90 -21.34 -16.87
C THR A 394 1.80 -19.84 -16.78
N LEU A 395 1.91 -19.28 -15.58
CA LEU A 395 1.82 -17.83 -15.32
C LEU A 395 3.00 -17.09 -15.95
N ILE A 396 2.71 -16.15 -16.84
CA ILE A 396 3.69 -15.26 -17.50
C ILE A 396 3.78 -13.94 -16.72
N ASP A 397 2.62 -13.28 -16.49
CA ASP A 397 2.56 -12.02 -15.76
C ASP A 397 1.32 -12.01 -14.84
N ARG A 398 1.58 -11.90 -13.55
CA ARG A 398 0.53 -11.88 -12.52
C ARG A 398 -0.20 -10.54 -12.47
N ASP A 399 0.48 -9.46 -12.81
CA ASP A 399 -0.03 -8.10 -12.71
C ASP A 399 -0.21 -7.46 -14.09
N TYR A 400 -0.70 -8.26 -15.04
CA TYR A 400 -0.74 -7.90 -16.45
C TYR A 400 -1.58 -6.64 -16.71
N GLU A 401 -2.77 -6.53 -16.11
CA GLU A 401 -3.61 -5.34 -16.21
C GLU A 401 -4.56 -5.21 -14.99
N ARG A 402 -4.99 -3.98 -14.72
CA ARG A 402 -5.92 -3.62 -13.65
C ARG A 402 -6.99 -2.66 -14.14
N ALA A 403 -8.25 -2.94 -13.82
CA ALA A 403 -9.37 -2.02 -14.06
C ALA A 403 -10.04 -1.60 -12.75
N TRP A 404 -10.46 -0.35 -12.67
CA TRP A 404 -11.17 0.18 -11.52
C TRP A 404 -12.62 -0.29 -11.48
N LEU A 405 -13.14 -0.55 -10.28
CA LEU A 405 -14.57 -0.57 -10.07
C LEU A 405 -15.10 0.87 -10.20
N PRO A 406 -16.16 1.11 -10.96
CA PRO A 406 -16.68 2.48 -11.14
C PRO A 406 -17.27 3.09 -9.87
N SER A 407 -17.71 2.24 -8.94
CA SER A 407 -18.20 2.59 -7.61
C SER A 407 -18.03 1.41 -6.66
N SER A 408 -18.11 1.65 -5.36
CA SER A 408 -18.15 0.56 -4.37
C SER A 408 -19.28 -0.40 -4.71
N LEU A 409 -18.97 -1.71 -4.71
CA LEU A 409 -19.90 -2.76 -5.11
C LEU A 409 -20.50 -3.44 -3.88
N PRO A 410 -21.75 -3.15 -3.51
CA PRO A 410 -22.40 -3.77 -2.35
C PRO A 410 -22.50 -5.30 -2.49
N ALA A 411 -22.67 -5.97 -1.36
CA ALA A 411 -22.92 -7.42 -1.31
C ALA A 411 -24.10 -7.81 -2.21
N GLY A 412 -23.95 -8.88 -2.99
CA GLY A 412 -24.95 -9.41 -3.92
C GLY A 412 -25.17 -8.57 -5.18
N LYS A 413 -24.50 -7.43 -5.35
CA LYS A 413 -24.64 -6.57 -6.53
C LYS A 413 -23.64 -6.91 -7.62
N THR A 414 -23.98 -6.50 -8.83
CA THR A 414 -23.19 -6.72 -10.04
C THR A 414 -22.85 -5.38 -10.69
N VAL A 415 -21.65 -5.27 -11.26
CA VAL A 415 -21.19 -4.11 -12.02
C VAL A 415 -20.54 -4.56 -13.32
N GLU A 416 -20.70 -3.77 -14.37
CA GLU A 416 -20.00 -3.95 -15.63
C GLU A 416 -18.72 -3.11 -15.64
N ILE A 417 -17.63 -3.71 -16.12
CA ILE A 417 -16.29 -3.09 -16.18
C ILE A 417 -15.73 -3.36 -17.56
N VAL A 418 -15.23 -2.33 -18.21
CA VAL A 418 -14.43 -2.47 -19.42
C VAL A 418 -12.96 -2.37 -19.00
N MET A 419 -12.21 -3.46 -19.20
CA MET A 419 -10.77 -3.50 -19.01
C MET A 419 -10.09 -3.28 -20.35
N THR A 420 -9.18 -2.32 -20.43
CA THR A 420 -8.32 -2.13 -21.61
C THR A 420 -6.94 -2.66 -21.25
N LEU A 421 -6.46 -3.64 -22.01
CA LEU A 421 -5.12 -4.18 -21.85
C LEU A 421 -4.36 -4.16 -23.21
N LYS A 422 -3.04 -4.14 -23.16
CA LYS A 422 -2.19 -4.29 -24.35
C LYS A 422 -2.02 -5.77 -24.65
N ALA A 423 -2.30 -6.21 -25.89
CA ALA A 423 -2.00 -7.58 -26.29
C ALA A 423 -0.48 -7.83 -26.28
N PRO A 424 -0.02 -9.05 -26.00
CA PRO A 424 1.40 -9.42 -26.11
C PRO A 424 2.01 -9.00 -27.44
N ASP A 425 3.29 -8.60 -27.41
CA ASP A 425 3.99 -8.19 -28.63
C ASP A 425 4.31 -9.38 -29.56
N SER A 426 4.29 -10.60 -29.04
CA SER A 426 4.48 -11.82 -29.82
C SER A 426 3.16 -12.47 -30.18
N PRO A 427 2.88 -12.74 -31.47
CA PRO A 427 1.73 -13.55 -31.87
C PRO A 427 1.76 -14.94 -31.20
N GLY A 428 0.58 -15.44 -30.84
CA GLY A 428 0.53 -16.76 -30.19
C GLY A 428 -0.81 -17.03 -29.49
N ARG A 429 -0.82 -18.18 -28.81
CA ARG A 429 -1.94 -18.57 -27.95
C ARG A 429 -1.55 -18.38 -26.50
N TYR A 430 -2.38 -17.65 -25.79
CA TYR A 430 -2.26 -17.28 -24.38
C TYR A 430 -3.55 -17.62 -23.64
N ARG A 431 -3.56 -17.42 -22.33
CA ARG A 431 -4.76 -17.38 -21.49
C ARG A 431 -4.76 -16.12 -20.66
N LEU A 432 -5.91 -15.50 -20.53
CA LEU A 432 -6.14 -14.43 -19.55
C LEU A 432 -6.93 -15.01 -18.39
N LYS A 433 -6.37 -14.91 -17.20
CA LYS A 433 -7.02 -15.30 -15.96
C LYS A 433 -7.48 -14.06 -15.23
N PHE A 434 -8.78 -13.92 -15.04
CA PHE A 434 -9.40 -12.78 -14.38
C PHE A 434 -9.71 -13.12 -12.92
N ASP A 435 -9.34 -12.23 -12.04
CA ASP A 435 -9.62 -12.28 -10.61
C ASP A 435 -9.79 -10.86 -10.07
N LEU A 436 -10.30 -10.72 -8.85
CA LEU A 436 -10.23 -9.47 -8.13
C LEU A 436 -8.94 -9.41 -7.31
N VAL A 437 -8.44 -8.21 -7.14
CA VAL A 437 -7.30 -7.94 -6.28
C VAL A 437 -7.67 -6.90 -5.23
N SER A 438 -7.36 -7.18 -3.99
CA SER A 438 -7.33 -6.20 -2.92
C SER A 438 -5.97 -5.53 -2.93
N GLU A 439 -5.91 -4.29 -3.41
CA GLU A 439 -4.66 -3.58 -3.64
C GLU A 439 -3.80 -3.49 -2.38
N GLY A 440 -2.53 -3.88 -2.55
CA GLY A 440 -1.55 -3.92 -1.46
C GLY A 440 -1.75 -5.07 -0.46
N ILE A 441 -2.64 -6.02 -0.75
CA ILE A 441 -2.91 -7.19 0.08
C ILE A 441 -2.68 -8.48 -0.72
N ASP A 442 -3.68 -8.94 -1.49
CA ASP A 442 -3.58 -10.16 -2.27
C ASP A 442 -4.69 -10.26 -3.32
N TRP A 443 -4.56 -11.26 -4.18
CA TRP A 443 -5.58 -11.68 -5.12
C TRP A 443 -6.66 -12.51 -4.40
N PHE A 444 -7.92 -12.38 -4.81
CA PHE A 444 -9.05 -13.07 -4.18
C PHE A 444 -8.95 -14.60 -4.30
N GLU A 445 -8.27 -15.10 -5.32
CA GLU A 445 -8.01 -16.55 -5.46
C GLU A 445 -7.25 -17.14 -4.27
N GLN A 446 -6.37 -16.35 -3.62
CA GLN A 446 -5.63 -16.79 -2.44
C GLN A 446 -6.56 -17.01 -1.23
N ALA A 447 -7.70 -16.35 -1.24
CA ALA A 447 -8.78 -16.56 -0.26
C ALA A 447 -9.85 -17.57 -0.74
N GLY A 448 -9.61 -18.28 -1.85
CA GLY A 448 -10.51 -19.29 -2.38
C GLY A 448 -11.68 -18.75 -3.22
N SER A 449 -11.59 -17.50 -3.72
CA SER A 449 -12.53 -16.98 -4.71
C SER A 449 -12.33 -17.68 -6.06
N PRO A 450 -13.41 -18.04 -6.78
CA PRO A 450 -13.27 -18.59 -8.12
C PRO A 450 -12.74 -17.53 -9.09
N THR A 451 -11.81 -17.94 -9.95
CA THR A 451 -11.30 -17.15 -11.06
C THR A 451 -11.98 -17.49 -12.38
N THR A 452 -11.89 -16.62 -13.38
CA THR A 452 -12.38 -16.88 -14.73
C THR A 452 -11.22 -16.83 -15.71
N THR A 453 -11.06 -17.90 -16.48
CA THR A 453 -10.00 -18.02 -17.50
C THR A 453 -10.61 -18.01 -18.91
N LYS A 454 -9.99 -17.28 -19.84
CA LYS A 454 -10.35 -17.23 -21.26
C LYS A 454 -9.12 -17.47 -22.12
N ASP A 455 -9.28 -18.24 -23.18
CA ASP A 455 -8.24 -18.35 -24.19
C ASP A 455 -8.07 -16.99 -24.90
N PHE A 456 -6.84 -16.62 -25.18
CA PHE A 456 -6.46 -15.36 -25.81
C PHE A 456 -5.57 -15.63 -27.01
N ILE A 457 -6.05 -15.30 -28.20
CA ILE A 457 -5.36 -15.51 -29.46
C ILE A 457 -4.87 -14.15 -29.96
N VAL A 458 -3.55 -14.03 -30.13
CA VAL A 458 -2.88 -12.82 -30.62
C VAL A 458 -2.34 -13.12 -32.02
N GLY A 459 -2.80 -12.32 -32.99
CA GLY A 459 -2.37 -12.41 -34.38
C GLY A 459 -1.50 -11.26 -34.84
#